data_c77fb87d7c6841a1f7c5506b54a0eba1
#
_entry.id   c77fb87d7c6841a1f7c5506b54a0eba1
#
_cell.length_a   1.000
_cell.length_b   1.000
_cell.length_c   1.000
_cell.angle_alpha   90.00
_cell.angle_beta   90.00
_cell.angle_gamma   90.00
#
_symmetry.space_group_name_H-M   'P 1'
#
loop_
_entity.id
_entity.type
_entity.pdbx_description
1 polymer ?
#
loop_
_entity_poly.entity_id
_entity_poly.type
_entity_poly.pdbx_seq_one_letter_code
_entity_poly.pdbx_strand_id
1 'polypeptide(L)'
;MTNMNHHAASELIQKPIADVKHTLVAEVSQGREIVDVALRWLAENGISFLINVLVALLLLAFGTVAIRSLTCATHKALVKSGRVNTLLQNFLCSVVNKTAWVLLLMVVLQRLGVNIAPLIAGLGVTGFILGFAFQESLGNLAAGMMIAINQPFQVGDYVTVGTISGTVRELNMMAATLFTADNVKVVVPNKVIWGSPITNYTATDKRRLEIAVGIAYGADIAKAKR
;
A
#
# COMPACT_ATOMS: atom_id res chain seq x y z
N MET A 1 -28.85 7.64 88.45
CA MET A 1 -28.06 6.94 87.45
C MET A 1 -28.72 6.93 86.05
N THR A 2 -29.48 7.96 85.66
CA THR A 2 -30.28 7.96 84.39
C THR A 2 -29.87 9.05 83.38
N ASN A 3 -28.82 9.85 83.64
CA ASN A 3 -28.49 10.97 82.74
C ASN A 3 -27.28 10.75 81.87
N MET A 4 -26.53 9.60 82.01
CA MET A 4 -25.35 9.29 81.29
C MET A 4 -25.60 8.54 79.94
N ASN A 5 -26.79 7.90 79.79
CA ASN A 5 -27.13 7.14 78.59
C ASN A 5 -27.70 7.97 77.43
N HIS A 6 -28.27 9.16 77.71
CA HIS A 6 -28.85 10.01 76.67
C HIS A 6 -27.77 10.75 75.85
N HIS A 7 -26.67 11.09 76.45
CA HIS A 7 -25.54 11.78 75.75
C HIS A 7 -24.77 10.83 74.81
N ALA A 8 -24.54 9.58 75.24
CA ALA A 8 -23.88 8.57 74.43
C ALA A 8 -24.72 8.09 73.27
N ALA A 9 -26.05 8.00 73.44
CA ALA A 9 -26.97 7.62 72.38
C ALA A 9 -27.12 8.73 71.31
N SER A 10 -27.07 10.01 71.71
CA SER A 10 -27.10 11.12 70.73
C SER A 10 -25.80 11.22 69.89
N GLU A 11 -24.64 10.95 70.49
CA GLU A 11 -23.37 10.90 69.76
C GLU A 11 -23.28 9.74 68.76
N LEU A 12 -23.81 8.55 69.09
CA LEU A 12 -23.83 7.39 68.23
C LEU A 12 -24.71 7.56 67.00
N ILE A 13 -25.74 8.41 67.05
CA ILE A 13 -26.62 8.70 65.91
C ILE A 13 -26.14 9.88 65.11
N GLN A 14 -25.55 10.91 65.75
CA GLN A 14 -25.09 12.11 65.03
C GLN A 14 -23.81 11.90 64.21
N LYS A 15 -22.91 11.00 64.65
CA LYS A 15 -21.67 10.73 63.95
C LYS A 15 -21.87 10.17 62.52
N PRO A 16 -22.67 9.12 62.28
CA PRO A 16 -22.92 8.62 60.96
C PRO A 16 -23.66 9.59 60.03
N ILE A 17 -24.54 10.44 60.61
CA ILE A 17 -25.27 11.46 59.83
C ILE A 17 -24.33 12.61 59.40
N ALA A 18 -23.36 13.00 60.24
CA ALA A 18 -22.36 13.97 59.88
C ALA A 18 -21.41 13.45 58.81
N ASP A 19 -20.98 12.18 58.88
CA ASP A 19 -20.12 11.55 57.87
C ASP A 19 -20.80 11.41 56.51
N VAL A 20 -22.10 11.02 56.48
CA VAL A 20 -22.93 10.96 55.26
C VAL A 20 -23.10 12.37 54.66
N LYS A 21 -23.34 13.38 55.50
CA LYS A 21 -23.48 14.75 55.03
C LYS A 21 -22.13 15.28 54.43
N HIS A 22 -21.01 14.96 55.06
CA HIS A 22 -19.69 15.34 54.56
C HIS A 22 -19.35 14.65 53.21
N THR A 23 -19.69 13.36 53.07
CA THR A 23 -19.50 12.64 51.80
C THR A 23 -20.40 13.18 50.70
N LEU A 24 -21.69 13.44 50.98
CA LEU A 24 -22.61 14.04 50.03
C LEU A 24 -22.18 15.45 49.60
N VAL A 25 -21.72 16.29 50.54
CA VAL A 25 -21.23 17.64 50.23
C VAL A 25 -19.94 17.58 49.40
N ALA A 26 -19.06 16.63 49.67
CA ALA A 26 -17.84 16.42 48.88
C ALA A 26 -18.16 15.96 47.47
N GLU A 27 -19.13 15.04 47.30
CA GLU A 27 -19.54 14.51 46.00
C GLU A 27 -20.27 15.59 45.16
N VAL A 28 -21.11 16.44 45.79
CA VAL A 28 -21.76 17.56 45.11
C VAL A 28 -20.78 18.67 44.77
N SER A 29 -19.76 18.95 45.60
CA SER A 29 -18.69 19.92 45.30
C SER A 29 -17.84 19.46 44.11
N GLN A 30 -17.50 18.19 44.08
CA GLN A 30 -16.75 17.59 42.98
C GLN A 30 -17.55 17.64 41.66
N GLY A 31 -18.86 17.39 41.70
CA GLY A 31 -19.73 17.54 40.53
C GLY A 31 -19.81 19.00 40.04
N ARG A 32 -19.86 19.98 40.95
CA ARG A 32 -19.83 21.40 40.57
C ARG A 32 -18.51 21.83 39.95
N GLU A 33 -17.37 21.39 40.50
CA GLU A 33 -16.04 21.67 39.91
C GLU A 33 -15.95 21.14 38.49
N ILE A 34 -16.42 19.93 38.23
CA ILE A 34 -16.44 19.34 36.87
C ILE A 34 -17.30 20.18 35.92
N VAL A 35 -18.47 20.63 36.37
CA VAL A 35 -19.37 21.49 35.58
C VAL A 35 -18.72 22.84 35.30
N ASP A 36 -18.13 23.48 36.32
CA ASP A 36 -17.47 24.79 36.18
C ASP A 36 -16.24 24.72 35.26
N VAL A 37 -15.43 23.66 35.36
CA VAL A 37 -14.30 23.40 34.43
C VAL A 37 -14.81 23.20 33.01
N ALA A 38 -15.87 22.42 32.84
CA ALA A 38 -16.48 22.19 31.52
C ALA A 38 -17.06 23.49 30.93
N LEU A 39 -17.74 24.32 31.74
CA LEU A 39 -18.28 25.61 31.28
C LEU A 39 -17.18 26.60 30.92
N ARG A 40 -16.12 26.71 31.71
CA ARG A 40 -14.95 27.55 31.38
C ARG A 40 -14.26 27.08 30.11
N TRP A 41 -14.04 25.77 29.99
CA TRP A 41 -13.46 25.19 28.77
C TRP A 41 -14.35 25.48 27.54
N LEU A 42 -15.68 25.36 27.69
CA LEU A 42 -16.63 25.68 26.62
C LEU A 42 -16.63 27.16 26.26
N ALA A 43 -16.51 28.04 27.25
CA ALA A 43 -16.46 29.48 27.04
C ALA A 43 -15.16 29.91 26.32
N GLU A 44 -14.05 29.30 26.67
CA GLU A 44 -12.73 29.62 26.09
C GLU A 44 -12.50 28.96 24.73
N ASN A 45 -12.96 27.72 24.55
CA ASN A 45 -12.67 26.90 23.37
C ASN A 45 -13.88 26.61 22.50
N GLY A 46 -15.12 26.96 22.94
CA GLY A 46 -16.35 26.56 22.27
C GLY A 46 -16.46 27.03 20.84
N ILE A 47 -16.03 28.26 20.54
CA ILE A 47 -16.05 28.80 19.17
C ILE A 47 -15.05 28.04 18.29
N SER A 48 -13.85 27.81 18.78
CA SER A 48 -12.81 27.05 18.06
C SER A 48 -13.22 25.61 17.83
N PHE A 49 -13.88 24.97 18.81
CA PHE A 49 -14.42 23.63 18.68
C PHE A 49 -15.54 23.58 17.63
N LEU A 50 -16.48 24.53 17.65
CA LEU A 50 -17.55 24.62 16.65
C LEU A 50 -17.00 24.82 15.23
N ILE A 51 -15.97 25.68 15.07
CA ILE A 51 -15.31 25.88 13.80
C ILE A 51 -14.64 24.58 13.33
N ASN A 52 -13.96 23.85 14.20
CA ASN A 52 -13.31 22.59 13.86
C ASN A 52 -14.33 21.51 13.46
N VAL A 53 -15.47 21.44 14.15
CA VAL A 53 -16.57 20.53 13.79
C VAL A 53 -17.17 20.92 12.44
N LEU A 54 -17.42 22.21 12.19
CA LEU A 54 -17.93 22.69 10.89
C LEU A 54 -16.95 22.33 9.75
N VAL A 55 -15.64 22.59 9.96
CA VAL A 55 -14.60 22.22 8.99
C VAL A 55 -14.56 20.71 8.78
N ALA A 56 -14.67 19.91 9.85
CA ALA A 56 -14.72 18.44 9.75
C ALA A 56 -15.91 17.96 8.92
N LEU A 57 -17.09 18.55 9.11
CA LEU A 57 -18.29 18.25 8.31
C LEU A 57 -18.13 18.65 6.85
N LEU A 58 -17.53 19.80 6.58
CA LEU A 58 -17.21 20.24 5.21
C LEU A 58 -16.21 19.29 4.56
N LEU A 59 -15.16 18.89 5.29
CA LEU A 59 -14.18 17.89 4.80
C LEU A 59 -14.83 16.55 4.50
N LEU A 60 -15.76 16.09 5.34
CA LEU A 60 -16.54 14.88 5.07
C LEU A 60 -17.41 15.05 3.82
N ALA A 61 -18.14 16.15 3.67
CA ALA A 61 -18.98 16.39 2.50
C ALA A 61 -18.16 16.44 1.21
N PHE A 62 -17.11 17.27 1.17
CA PHE A 62 -16.20 17.35 0.02
C PHE A 62 -15.44 16.05 -0.23
N GLY A 63 -14.96 15.42 0.84
CA GLY A 63 -14.23 14.15 0.78
C GLY A 63 -15.06 13.03 0.18
N THR A 64 -16.34 12.91 0.56
CA THR A 64 -17.23 11.88 -0.03
C THR A 64 -17.43 12.09 -1.53
N VAL A 65 -17.58 13.35 -1.98
CA VAL A 65 -17.68 13.69 -3.41
C VAL A 65 -16.38 13.36 -4.12
N ALA A 66 -15.23 13.74 -3.54
CA ALA A 66 -13.91 13.46 -4.11
C ALA A 66 -13.65 11.95 -4.22
N ILE A 67 -13.98 11.16 -3.17
CA ILE A 67 -13.84 9.71 -3.17
C ILE A 67 -14.72 9.07 -4.25
N ARG A 68 -15.98 9.49 -4.37
CA ARG A 68 -16.88 9.00 -5.42
C ARG A 68 -16.34 9.31 -6.81
N SER A 69 -15.87 10.54 -7.05
CA SER A 69 -15.27 10.94 -8.31
C SER A 69 -14.03 10.14 -8.63
N LEU A 70 -13.13 9.93 -7.66
CA LEU A 70 -11.91 9.13 -7.82
C LEU A 70 -12.24 7.68 -8.15
N THR A 71 -13.15 7.06 -7.41
CA THR A 71 -13.56 5.68 -7.64
C THR A 71 -14.24 5.52 -9.00
N CYS A 72 -15.09 6.47 -9.38
CA CYS A 72 -15.74 6.48 -10.69
C CYS A 72 -14.72 6.65 -11.82
N ALA A 73 -13.75 7.56 -11.67
CA ALA A 73 -12.68 7.76 -12.65
C ALA A 73 -11.82 6.50 -12.81
N THR A 74 -11.43 5.88 -11.69
CA THR A 74 -10.70 4.60 -11.69
C THR A 74 -11.49 3.51 -12.42
N HIS A 75 -12.77 3.35 -12.10
CA HIS A 75 -13.63 2.37 -12.77
C HIS A 75 -13.73 2.63 -14.28
N LYS A 76 -13.98 3.89 -14.70
CA LYS A 76 -14.04 4.26 -16.12
C LYS A 76 -12.74 3.98 -16.85
N ALA A 77 -11.59 4.30 -16.24
CA ALA A 77 -10.27 4.05 -16.82
C ALA A 77 -10.01 2.56 -17.03
N LEU A 78 -10.37 1.72 -16.05
CA LEU A 78 -10.21 0.27 -16.11
C LEU A 78 -11.12 -0.37 -17.17
N VAL A 79 -12.39 0.05 -17.23
CA VAL A 79 -13.35 -0.43 -18.26
C VAL A 79 -12.90 -0.03 -19.66
N LYS A 80 -12.44 1.22 -19.84
CA LYS A 80 -11.96 1.72 -21.15
C LYS A 80 -10.72 0.95 -21.66
N SER A 81 -9.88 0.43 -20.77
CA SER A 81 -8.69 -0.35 -21.16
C SER A 81 -9.02 -1.69 -21.80
N GLY A 82 -10.20 -2.26 -21.53
CA GLY A 82 -10.68 -3.52 -22.10
C GLY A 82 -9.87 -4.78 -21.75
N ARG A 83 -8.75 -4.61 -21.05
CA ARG A 83 -7.76 -5.66 -20.74
C ARG A 83 -7.89 -6.24 -19.35
N VAL A 84 -8.72 -5.63 -18.50
CA VAL A 84 -8.81 -5.96 -17.08
C VAL A 84 -10.08 -6.75 -16.81
N ASN A 85 -9.94 -7.93 -16.20
CA ASN A 85 -11.07 -8.77 -15.79
C ASN A 85 -11.93 -8.02 -14.74
N THR A 86 -13.25 -8.26 -14.76
CA THR A 86 -14.23 -7.66 -13.83
C THR A 86 -13.86 -7.84 -12.35
N LEU A 87 -13.29 -9.00 -11.99
CA LEU A 87 -12.81 -9.25 -10.63
C LEU A 87 -11.73 -8.27 -10.22
N LEU A 88 -10.73 -8.05 -11.08
CA LEU A 88 -9.63 -7.13 -10.81
C LEU A 88 -10.09 -5.67 -10.80
N GLN A 89 -11.05 -5.31 -11.67
CA GLN A 89 -11.68 -3.98 -11.66
C GLN A 89 -12.35 -3.70 -10.30
N ASN A 90 -13.18 -4.63 -9.83
CA ASN A 90 -13.90 -4.50 -8.57
C ASN A 90 -12.92 -4.45 -7.37
N PHE A 91 -11.88 -5.28 -7.41
CA PHE A 91 -10.84 -5.28 -6.37
C PHE A 91 -10.11 -3.94 -6.29
N LEU A 92 -9.62 -3.43 -7.43
CA LEU A 92 -8.89 -2.16 -7.47
C LEU A 92 -9.77 -0.98 -7.05
N CYS A 93 -11.02 -0.91 -7.51
CA CYS A 93 -11.98 0.11 -7.08
C CYS A 93 -12.25 0.03 -5.58
N SER A 94 -12.37 -1.19 -5.03
CA SER A 94 -12.58 -1.38 -3.58
C SER A 94 -11.36 -0.94 -2.76
N VAL A 95 -10.15 -1.26 -3.22
CA VAL A 95 -8.90 -0.84 -2.56
C VAL A 95 -8.81 0.69 -2.57
N VAL A 96 -8.98 1.34 -3.72
CA VAL A 96 -8.95 2.80 -3.84
C VAL A 96 -9.98 3.45 -2.94
N ASN A 97 -11.21 2.95 -2.96
CA ASN A 97 -12.30 3.48 -2.14
C ASN A 97 -12.01 3.37 -0.64
N LYS A 98 -11.62 2.17 -0.17
CA LYS A 98 -11.33 1.93 1.26
C LYS A 98 -10.14 2.75 1.74
N THR A 99 -9.05 2.80 0.96
CA THR A 99 -7.86 3.59 1.30
C THR A 99 -8.20 5.08 1.37
N ALA A 100 -8.96 5.61 0.42
CA ALA A 100 -9.40 7.00 0.42
C ALA A 100 -10.28 7.33 1.64
N TRP A 101 -11.18 6.43 2.05
CA TRP A 101 -11.97 6.58 3.26
C TRP A 101 -11.13 6.60 4.53
N VAL A 102 -10.13 5.72 4.64
CA VAL A 102 -9.20 5.70 5.78
C VAL A 102 -8.45 7.03 5.88
N LEU A 103 -7.92 7.54 4.76
CA LEU A 103 -7.21 8.82 4.72
C LEU A 103 -8.13 10.00 5.09
N LEU A 104 -9.36 10.03 4.55
CA LEU A 104 -10.34 11.06 4.87
C LEU A 104 -10.67 11.04 6.37
N LEU A 105 -10.91 9.85 6.93
CA LEU A 105 -11.21 9.70 8.37
C LEU A 105 -10.06 10.23 9.23
N MET A 106 -8.81 9.94 8.87
CA MET A 106 -7.64 10.44 9.59
C MET A 106 -7.59 11.97 9.59
N VAL A 107 -7.82 12.61 8.43
CA VAL A 107 -7.84 14.07 8.32
C VAL A 107 -8.96 14.67 9.17
N VAL A 108 -10.13 14.06 9.19
CA VAL A 108 -11.28 14.49 10.01
C VAL A 108 -10.96 14.34 11.49
N LEU A 109 -10.42 13.21 11.93
CA LEU A 109 -10.02 12.97 13.32
C LEU A 109 -8.98 13.99 13.79
N GLN A 110 -8.01 14.31 12.96
CA GLN A 110 -7.00 15.34 13.26
C GLN A 110 -7.63 16.71 13.48
N ARG A 111 -8.64 17.08 12.68
CA ARG A 111 -9.38 18.34 12.84
C ARG A 111 -10.20 18.39 14.14
N LEU A 112 -10.65 17.26 14.61
CA LEU A 112 -11.34 17.13 15.90
C LEU A 112 -10.39 17.08 17.11
N GLY A 113 -9.07 17.23 16.89
CA GLY A 113 -8.05 17.26 17.94
C GLY A 113 -7.50 15.89 18.34
N VAL A 114 -7.86 14.82 17.63
CA VAL A 114 -7.33 13.48 17.88
C VAL A 114 -5.88 13.40 17.38
N ASN A 115 -4.97 12.92 18.21
CA ASN A 115 -3.60 12.67 17.80
C ASN A 115 -3.54 11.46 16.86
N ILE A 116 -3.32 11.72 15.57
CA ILE A 116 -3.24 10.68 14.54
C ILE A 116 -1.83 10.10 14.33
N ALA A 117 -0.82 10.58 15.07
CA ALA A 117 0.56 10.09 14.91
C ALA A 117 0.68 8.57 15.08
N PRO A 118 0.02 7.90 16.05
CA PRO A 118 0.03 6.44 16.15
C PRO A 118 -0.62 5.74 14.95
N LEU A 119 -1.68 6.34 14.37
CA LEU A 119 -2.37 5.79 13.20
C LEU A 119 -1.48 5.89 11.96
N ILE A 120 -0.79 7.03 11.78
CA ILE A 120 0.20 7.21 10.69
C ILE A 120 1.34 6.20 10.85
N ALA A 121 1.87 6.02 12.06
CA ALA A 121 2.92 5.04 12.31
C ALA A 121 2.46 3.62 11.97
N GLY A 122 1.25 3.22 12.39
CA GLY A 122 0.66 1.92 12.05
C GLY A 122 0.46 1.72 10.55
N LEU A 123 -0.03 2.76 9.84
CA LEU A 123 -0.14 2.75 8.38
C LEU A 123 1.23 2.62 7.69
N GLY A 124 2.25 3.29 8.23
CA GLY A 124 3.63 3.21 7.75
C GLY A 124 4.18 1.78 7.83
N VAL A 125 4.02 1.13 8.99
CA VAL A 125 4.40 -0.28 9.18
C VAL A 125 3.64 -1.20 8.23
N THR A 126 2.32 -1.00 8.10
CA THR A 126 1.49 -1.79 7.17
C THR A 126 1.95 -1.59 5.72
N GLY A 127 2.23 -0.35 5.32
CA GLY A 127 2.75 -0.03 3.99
C GLY A 127 4.10 -0.68 3.71
N PHE A 128 4.98 -0.69 4.71
CA PHE A 128 6.28 -1.36 4.63
C PHE A 128 6.13 -2.88 4.41
N ILE A 129 5.27 -3.54 5.19
CA ILE A 129 4.98 -4.97 5.04
C ILE A 129 4.42 -5.27 3.64
N LEU A 130 3.46 -4.45 3.17
CA LEU A 130 2.90 -4.60 1.82
C LEU A 130 3.96 -4.35 0.74
N GLY A 131 4.86 -3.38 0.93
CA GLY A 131 5.98 -3.13 0.03
C GLY A 131 6.87 -4.35 -0.15
N PHE A 132 7.22 -5.04 0.95
CA PHE A 132 7.95 -6.30 0.89
C PHE A 132 7.16 -7.41 0.19
N ALA A 133 5.87 -7.53 0.49
CA ALA A 133 5.02 -8.55 -0.16
C ALA A 133 4.95 -8.36 -1.69
N PHE A 134 5.00 -7.11 -2.18
CA PHE A 134 4.98 -6.78 -3.61
C PHE A 134 6.35 -6.56 -4.24
N GLN A 135 7.44 -6.69 -3.49
CA GLN A 135 8.82 -6.39 -3.94
C GLN A 135 9.19 -7.10 -5.25
N GLU A 136 8.81 -8.38 -5.40
CA GLU A 136 9.13 -9.14 -6.60
C GLU A 136 8.33 -8.65 -7.82
N SER A 137 7.05 -8.36 -7.64
CA SER A 137 6.19 -7.82 -8.69
C SER A 137 6.67 -6.44 -9.16
N LEU A 138 7.01 -5.56 -8.21
CA LEU A 138 7.57 -4.24 -8.51
C LEU A 138 8.94 -4.34 -9.20
N GLY A 139 9.76 -5.32 -8.80
CA GLY A 139 11.04 -5.61 -9.45
C GLY A 139 10.87 -6.04 -10.91
N ASN A 140 9.88 -6.89 -11.20
CA ASN A 140 9.56 -7.28 -12.57
C ASN A 140 9.05 -6.10 -13.41
N LEU A 141 8.20 -5.25 -12.84
CA LEU A 141 7.71 -4.03 -13.50
C LEU A 141 8.86 -3.07 -13.83
N ALA A 142 9.74 -2.80 -12.86
CA ALA A 142 10.90 -1.94 -13.05
C ALA A 142 11.84 -2.49 -14.14
N ALA A 143 12.15 -3.79 -14.10
CA ALA A 143 12.95 -4.46 -15.12
C ALA A 143 12.28 -4.40 -16.50
N GLY A 144 10.96 -4.60 -16.59
CA GLY A 144 10.21 -4.47 -17.85
C GLY A 144 10.30 -3.06 -18.43
N MET A 145 10.21 -2.02 -17.60
CA MET A 145 10.42 -0.65 -18.04
C MET A 145 11.87 -0.42 -18.54
N MET A 146 12.87 -0.97 -17.85
CA MET A 146 14.27 -0.85 -18.28
C MET A 146 14.53 -1.56 -19.61
N ILE A 147 13.91 -2.73 -19.83
CA ILE A 147 13.98 -3.44 -21.11
C ILE A 147 13.32 -2.61 -22.21
N ALA A 148 12.14 -2.02 -21.94
CA ALA A 148 11.43 -1.20 -22.91
C ALA A 148 12.15 0.09 -23.29
N ILE A 149 12.88 0.71 -22.36
CA ILE A 149 13.67 1.93 -22.59
C ILE A 149 14.97 1.61 -23.32
N ASN A 150 15.72 0.63 -22.85
CA ASN A 150 17.06 0.31 -23.39
C ASN A 150 17.01 -0.59 -24.61
N GLN A 151 15.93 -1.32 -24.82
CA GLN A 151 15.68 -2.22 -25.96
C GLN A 151 16.87 -3.14 -26.29
N PRO A 152 17.39 -3.93 -25.34
CA PRO A 152 18.52 -4.83 -25.61
C PRO A 152 18.16 -5.89 -26.66
N PHE A 153 16.88 -6.14 -26.87
CA PHE A 153 16.30 -6.98 -27.92
C PHE A 153 14.88 -6.50 -28.28
N GLN A 154 14.39 -6.92 -29.41
CA GLN A 154 13.05 -6.63 -29.90
C GLN A 154 12.23 -7.91 -30.09
N VAL A 155 10.92 -7.75 -30.27
CA VAL A 155 10.04 -8.89 -30.63
C VAL A 155 10.47 -9.40 -32.00
N GLY A 156 10.76 -10.70 -32.09
CA GLY A 156 11.28 -11.36 -33.27
C GLY A 156 12.77 -11.74 -33.14
N ASP A 157 13.51 -11.14 -32.24
CA ASP A 157 14.92 -11.47 -32.02
C ASP A 157 15.11 -12.85 -31.41
N TYR A 158 16.17 -13.54 -31.84
CA TYR A 158 16.64 -14.77 -31.20
C TYR A 158 17.67 -14.41 -30.14
N VAL A 159 17.35 -14.69 -28.89
CA VAL A 159 18.16 -14.29 -27.74
C VAL A 159 18.46 -15.47 -26.81
N THR A 160 19.57 -15.37 -26.09
CA THR A 160 19.84 -16.21 -24.93
C THR A 160 19.86 -15.32 -23.69
N VAL A 161 19.06 -15.67 -22.71
CA VAL A 161 18.97 -15.01 -21.39
C VAL A 161 19.37 -16.02 -20.33
N GLY A 162 20.55 -15.86 -19.75
CA GLY A 162 21.12 -16.87 -18.86
C GLY A 162 21.28 -18.21 -19.58
N THR A 163 20.46 -19.19 -19.22
CA THR A 163 20.47 -20.54 -19.84
C THR A 163 19.32 -20.78 -20.83
N ILE A 164 18.43 -19.80 -21.00
CA ILE A 164 17.23 -19.94 -21.83
C ILE A 164 17.47 -19.28 -23.18
N SER A 165 17.37 -20.04 -24.26
CA SER A 165 17.50 -19.55 -25.63
C SER A 165 16.18 -19.65 -26.37
N GLY A 166 15.83 -18.62 -27.13
CA GLY A 166 14.60 -18.64 -27.92
C GLY A 166 14.32 -17.33 -28.66
N THR A 167 13.31 -17.37 -29.52
CA THR A 167 12.80 -16.18 -30.21
C THR A 167 11.79 -15.46 -29.32
N VAL A 168 11.98 -14.16 -29.13
CA VAL A 168 11.07 -13.29 -28.38
C VAL A 168 9.78 -13.13 -29.18
N ARG A 169 8.65 -13.55 -28.62
CA ARG A 169 7.33 -13.42 -29.25
C ARG A 169 6.51 -12.28 -28.66
N GLU A 170 6.70 -12.03 -27.37
CA GLU A 170 5.91 -11.03 -26.67
C GLU A 170 6.71 -10.48 -25.49
N LEU A 171 6.61 -9.19 -25.28
CA LEU A 171 7.17 -8.49 -24.11
C LEU A 171 6.03 -7.76 -23.39
N ASN A 172 5.76 -8.20 -22.16
CA ASN A 172 4.80 -7.57 -21.26
C ASN A 172 5.51 -6.85 -20.12
N MET A 173 4.76 -6.07 -19.34
CA MET A 173 5.30 -5.32 -18.19
C MET A 173 5.95 -6.19 -17.11
N MET A 174 5.55 -7.47 -17.00
CA MET A 174 6.01 -8.38 -15.93
C MET A 174 6.92 -9.50 -16.45
N ALA A 175 6.74 -9.93 -17.70
CA ALA A 175 7.44 -11.07 -18.26
C ALA A 175 7.58 -10.95 -19.78
N ALA A 176 8.57 -11.60 -20.34
CA ALA A 176 8.69 -11.86 -21.78
C ALA A 176 8.34 -13.32 -22.09
N THR A 177 7.75 -13.54 -23.25
CA THR A 177 7.46 -14.87 -23.79
C THR A 177 8.45 -15.19 -24.92
N LEU A 178 9.20 -16.27 -24.75
CA LEU A 178 10.14 -16.80 -25.74
C LEU A 178 9.64 -18.14 -26.27
N PHE A 179 9.97 -18.44 -27.50
CA PHE A 179 9.80 -19.79 -28.08
C PHE A 179 11.18 -20.37 -28.41
N THR A 180 11.46 -21.55 -27.85
CA THR A 180 12.68 -22.30 -28.15
C THR A 180 12.70 -22.79 -29.58
N ALA A 181 13.83 -23.33 -30.06
CA ALA A 181 13.96 -23.95 -31.37
C ALA A 181 12.96 -25.14 -31.56
N ASP A 182 12.64 -25.83 -30.46
CA ASP A 182 11.66 -26.93 -30.44
C ASP A 182 10.21 -26.44 -30.30
N ASN A 183 9.97 -25.13 -30.50
CA ASN A 183 8.67 -24.48 -30.40
C ASN A 183 8.01 -24.59 -29.01
N VAL A 184 8.81 -24.71 -27.93
CA VAL A 184 8.32 -24.70 -26.56
C VAL A 184 8.18 -23.25 -26.09
N LYS A 185 7.02 -22.92 -25.55
CA LYS A 185 6.74 -21.61 -24.96
C LYS A 185 7.40 -21.51 -23.57
N VAL A 186 8.28 -20.54 -23.40
CA VAL A 186 8.92 -20.23 -22.13
C VAL A 186 8.53 -18.79 -21.72
N VAL A 187 8.01 -18.63 -20.53
CA VAL A 187 7.68 -17.31 -19.96
C VAL A 187 8.75 -16.98 -18.92
N VAL A 188 9.48 -15.90 -19.16
CA VAL A 188 10.60 -15.46 -18.30
C VAL A 188 10.24 -14.14 -17.63
N PRO A 189 10.26 -14.07 -16.29
CA PRO A 189 10.04 -12.81 -15.57
C PRO A 189 11.08 -11.75 -15.97
N ASN A 190 10.65 -10.51 -16.16
CA ASN A 190 11.52 -9.43 -16.62
C ASN A 190 12.70 -9.17 -15.69
N LYS A 191 12.54 -9.34 -14.38
CA LYS A 191 13.62 -9.22 -13.38
C LYS A 191 14.74 -10.24 -13.65
N VAL A 192 14.39 -11.45 -14.09
CA VAL A 192 15.38 -12.49 -14.44
C VAL A 192 16.11 -12.09 -15.71
N ILE A 193 15.39 -11.59 -16.72
CA ILE A 193 15.98 -11.14 -17.98
C ILE A 193 16.99 -10.02 -17.75
N TRP A 194 16.56 -8.95 -17.04
CA TRP A 194 17.41 -7.78 -16.79
C TRP A 194 18.60 -8.09 -15.87
N GLY A 195 18.43 -9.03 -14.95
CA GLY A 195 19.49 -9.47 -14.02
C GLY A 195 20.46 -10.51 -14.60
N SER A 196 20.26 -10.96 -15.85
CA SER A 196 21.08 -11.97 -16.51
C SER A 196 21.84 -11.40 -17.71
N PRO A 197 22.96 -11.98 -18.12
CA PRO A 197 23.57 -11.65 -19.41
C PRO A 197 22.57 -11.92 -20.54
N ILE A 198 22.44 -10.97 -21.44
CA ILE A 198 21.57 -11.07 -22.62
C ILE A 198 22.48 -11.16 -23.87
N THR A 199 22.39 -12.26 -24.56
CA THR A 199 23.07 -12.43 -25.86
C THR A 199 22.00 -12.37 -26.96
N ASN A 200 22.05 -11.32 -27.78
CA ASN A 200 21.18 -11.17 -28.95
C ASN A 200 21.92 -11.60 -30.21
N TYR A 201 21.43 -12.64 -30.85
CA TYR A 201 22.05 -13.23 -32.05
C TYR A 201 21.58 -12.58 -33.35
N THR A 202 20.52 -11.81 -33.33
CA THR A 202 19.89 -11.17 -34.49
C THR A 202 20.04 -9.64 -34.49
N ALA A 203 20.72 -9.09 -33.49
CA ALA A 203 20.93 -7.63 -33.36
C ALA A 203 21.74 -7.04 -34.52
N THR A 204 22.53 -7.87 -35.26
CA THR A 204 23.38 -7.46 -36.39
C THR A 204 23.12 -8.36 -37.57
N ASP A 205 23.21 -7.80 -38.81
CA ASP A 205 22.99 -8.50 -40.05
C ASP A 205 24.11 -9.49 -40.41
N LYS A 206 25.27 -9.42 -39.75
CA LYS A 206 26.44 -10.27 -40.06
C LYS A 206 26.83 -11.07 -38.84
N ARG A 207 27.03 -12.36 -39.04
CA ARG A 207 27.51 -13.28 -38.01
C ARG A 207 28.64 -14.14 -38.59
N ARG A 208 29.69 -14.36 -37.79
CA ARG A 208 30.77 -15.30 -38.12
C ARG A 208 30.22 -16.73 -38.02
N LEU A 209 30.36 -17.49 -39.07
CA LEU A 209 30.08 -18.92 -39.14
C LEU A 209 31.40 -19.69 -39.14
N GLU A 210 31.58 -20.59 -38.21
CA GLU A 210 32.70 -21.49 -38.15
C GLU A 210 32.23 -22.89 -38.56
N ILE A 211 32.78 -23.38 -39.71
CA ILE A 211 32.49 -24.71 -40.19
C ILE A 211 33.74 -25.57 -40.04
N ALA A 212 33.67 -26.58 -39.20
CA ALA A 212 34.72 -27.56 -39.06
C ALA A 212 34.52 -28.66 -40.12
N VAL A 213 35.49 -28.76 -41.05
CA VAL A 213 35.48 -29.82 -42.06
C VAL A 213 36.60 -30.80 -41.72
N GLY A 214 36.22 -32.05 -41.45
CA GLY A 214 37.16 -33.13 -41.23
C GLY A 214 37.79 -33.56 -42.55
N ILE A 215 39.13 -33.65 -42.62
CA ILE A 215 39.85 -34.19 -43.77
C ILE A 215 40.57 -35.50 -43.38
N ALA A 216 40.75 -36.40 -44.33
CA ALA A 216 41.46 -37.68 -44.11
C ALA A 216 42.92 -37.44 -43.70
N TYR A 217 43.44 -38.33 -42.85
CA TYR A 217 44.87 -38.32 -42.52
C TYR A 217 45.71 -38.48 -43.80
N GLY A 218 46.61 -37.51 -44.06
CA GLY A 218 47.45 -37.48 -45.26
C GLY A 218 46.86 -36.70 -46.45
N ALA A 219 45.63 -36.10 -46.30
CA ALA A 219 45.13 -35.22 -47.36
C ALA A 219 45.90 -33.91 -47.43
N ASP A 220 46.01 -33.34 -48.61
CA ASP A 220 46.66 -32.06 -48.87
C ASP A 220 45.78 -30.92 -48.36
N ILE A 221 46.26 -30.26 -47.29
CA ILE A 221 45.54 -29.15 -46.63
C ILE A 221 45.35 -27.96 -47.58
N ALA A 222 46.31 -27.72 -48.49
CA ALA A 222 46.24 -26.62 -49.45
C ALA A 222 45.12 -26.86 -50.48
N LYS A 223 44.89 -28.11 -50.86
CA LYS A 223 43.77 -28.51 -51.72
C LYS A 223 42.43 -28.48 -51.02
N ALA A 224 42.42 -28.79 -49.73
CA ALA A 224 41.17 -28.74 -48.95
C ALA A 224 40.69 -27.31 -48.63
N LYS A 225 41.60 -26.31 -48.70
CA LYS A 225 41.28 -24.90 -48.48
C LYS A 225 40.76 -24.16 -49.71
N ARG A 226 40.82 -24.75 -50.87
CA ARG A 226 40.29 -24.22 -52.14
C ARG A 226 38.81 -24.58 -52.31
#